data_03c464eac8a97895b6379d00e828beff
#
_entry.id   03c464eac8a97895b6379d00e828beff
#
_cell.length_a   1.000
_cell.length_b   1.000
_cell.length_c   1.000
_cell.angle_alpha   90.00
_cell.angle_beta   90.00
_cell.angle_gamma   90.00
#
_symmetry.space_group_name_H-M   'P 1'
#
loop_
_entity.id
_entity.type
_entity.pdbx_description
1 polymer ?
#
loop_
_entity_poly.entity_id
_entity_poly.type
_entity_poly.pdbx_seq_one_letter_code
_entity_poly.pdbx_strand_id
1 'polypeptide(L)'
;AYTAVGYKNGKYRASGYLIEYNPRWDPRNYDDRVLVPAIKAYKRKHPPGRLLTHLEGCATKNHCFAAKNLFLERWEAPLPVSRSCNAACVGCLSLQTGDSCTTASHHRISFRPSREEIVDIASTHLDTAPKPIVSFGQGCEGEPLMEHRLIAECIAGIREKTKKGTINLNTNGSSPERIGLLARSGLDSVRISLNSARPAFYHAYYRPKDYRFEDVDAAIALSNKLGLYTMLNYLVF
;
A
#
# COMPACT_ATOMS: atom_id res chain seq x y z
N ALA A 1 6.74 -7.94 6.31
CA ALA A 1 6.93 -9.16 7.08
C ALA A 1 7.44 -8.79 8.47
N TYR A 2 6.88 -9.39 9.51
CA TYR A 2 7.36 -9.26 10.88
C TYR A 2 8.33 -10.41 11.17
N THR A 3 9.41 -10.10 11.89
CA THR A 3 10.33 -11.12 12.37
C THR A 3 10.72 -10.82 13.81
N ALA A 4 10.99 -11.84 14.59
CA ALA A 4 11.53 -11.66 15.93
C ALA A 4 12.96 -11.11 15.84
N VAL A 5 13.21 -10.00 16.52
CA VAL A 5 14.54 -9.39 16.61
C VAL A 5 14.99 -9.40 18.06
N GLY A 6 16.15 -10.00 18.30
CA GLY A 6 16.80 -10.03 19.61
C GLY A 6 18.15 -9.31 19.59
N TYR A 7 18.68 -9.02 20.77
CA TYR A 7 20.02 -8.47 20.94
C TYR A 7 20.87 -9.40 21.80
N LYS A 8 22.02 -9.85 21.29
CA LYS A 8 22.93 -10.72 22.01
C LYS A 8 24.38 -10.46 21.61
N ASN A 9 25.27 -10.34 22.61
CA ASN A 9 26.71 -10.14 22.40
C ASN A 9 27.04 -8.91 21.53
N GLY A 10 26.39 -7.77 21.80
CA GLY A 10 26.63 -6.51 21.08
C GLY A 10 26.05 -6.47 19.65
N LYS A 11 25.25 -7.45 19.23
CA LYS A 11 24.70 -7.54 17.87
C LYS A 11 23.21 -7.84 17.87
N TYR A 12 22.49 -7.22 16.93
CA TYR A 12 21.12 -7.60 16.63
C TYR A 12 21.09 -8.96 15.92
N ARG A 13 20.12 -9.76 16.25
CA ARG A 13 19.84 -11.07 15.67
C ARG A 13 18.39 -11.08 15.22
N ALA A 14 18.13 -11.45 13.99
CA ALA A 14 16.78 -11.67 13.45
C ALA A 14 16.53 -13.15 13.20
N SER A 15 15.35 -13.63 13.59
CA SER A 15 14.87 -14.95 13.20
C SER A 15 14.23 -14.83 11.83
N GLY A 16 14.91 -15.22 10.79
CA GLY A 16 14.45 -15.09 9.43
C GLY A 16 15.22 -15.98 8.46
N TYR A 17 14.61 -16.24 7.34
CA TYR A 17 15.23 -16.97 6.25
C TYR A 17 15.22 -16.09 4.99
N LEU A 18 16.41 -15.84 4.44
CA LEU A 18 16.53 -15.07 3.20
C LEU A 18 16.23 -16.01 2.02
N ILE A 19 15.08 -15.82 1.37
CA ILE A 19 14.67 -16.61 0.21
C ILE A 19 15.46 -16.20 -1.02
N GLU A 20 15.58 -14.88 -1.25
CA GLU A 20 16.36 -14.31 -2.35
C GLU A 20 16.93 -12.94 -1.97
N TYR A 21 18.03 -12.56 -2.60
CA TYR A 21 18.57 -11.21 -2.52
C TYR A 21 18.09 -10.38 -3.70
N ASN A 22 17.45 -9.25 -3.39
CA ASN A 22 17.09 -8.27 -4.40
C ASN A 22 17.72 -6.91 -4.03
N PRO A 23 18.66 -6.39 -4.84
CA PRO A 23 19.35 -5.13 -4.54
C PRO A 23 18.42 -3.93 -4.43
N ARG A 24 17.21 -4.00 -5.01
CA ARG A 24 16.21 -2.94 -4.88
C ARG A 24 15.71 -2.77 -3.44
N TRP A 25 15.73 -3.83 -2.63
CA TRP A 25 15.27 -3.84 -1.25
C TRP A 25 16.37 -3.57 -0.23
N ASP A 26 17.60 -3.33 -0.69
CA ASP A 26 18.72 -3.03 0.20
C ASP A 26 18.47 -1.69 0.92
N PRO A 27 18.42 -1.68 2.27
CA PRO A 27 18.19 -0.44 3.04
C PRO A 27 19.22 0.66 2.76
N ARG A 28 20.43 0.32 2.35
CA ARG A 28 21.49 1.27 1.98
C ARG A 28 21.12 2.18 0.81
N ASN A 29 20.15 1.76 0.00
CA ASN A 29 19.61 2.56 -1.11
C ASN A 29 18.64 3.66 -0.66
N TYR A 30 18.36 3.80 0.65
CA TYR A 30 17.37 4.71 1.22
C TYR A 30 18.00 5.71 2.21
N ASP A 31 19.17 6.23 1.86
CA ASP A 31 19.90 7.19 2.67
C ASP A 31 19.12 8.52 2.81
N ASP A 32 18.82 8.92 4.05
CA ASP A 32 18.08 10.14 4.33
C ASP A 32 18.83 11.42 3.93
N ARG A 33 20.16 11.36 3.75
CA ARG A 33 20.96 12.50 3.27
C ARG A 33 20.60 12.87 1.83
N VAL A 34 20.26 11.90 0.98
CA VAL A 34 19.81 12.16 -0.40
C VAL A 34 18.30 12.36 -0.47
N LEU A 35 17.54 11.83 0.48
CA LEU A 35 16.09 11.92 0.51
C LEU A 35 15.61 13.38 0.69
N VAL A 36 16.18 14.13 1.62
CA VAL A 36 15.73 15.49 1.92
C VAL A 36 15.88 16.44 0.71
N PRO A 37 17.00 16.47 0.01
CA PRO A 37 17.11 17.22 -1.26
C PRO A 37 16.12 16.73 -2.34
N ALA A 38 15.90 15.42 -2.46
CA ALA A 38 14.97 14.84 -3.42
C ALA A 38 13.52 15.27 -3.15
N ILE A 39 13.08 15.26 -1.89
CA ILE A 39 11.76 15.77 -1.49
C ILE A 39 11.59 17.23 -1.91
N LYS A 40 12.57 18.08 -1.63
CA LYS A 40 12.54 19.50 -2.02
C LYS A 40 12.46 19.67 -3.55
N ALA A 41 13.20 18.87 -4.31
CA ALA A 41 13.16 18.89 -5.76
C ALA A 41 11.81 18.42 -6.32
N TYR A 42 11.26 17.32 -5.77
CA TYR A 42 9.97 16.79 -6.14
C TYR A 42 8.85 17.82 -5.90
N LYS A 43 8.78 18.41 -4.69
CA LYS A 43 7.78 19.42 -4.32
C LYS A 43 7.80 20.68 -5.18
N ARG A 44 8.93 21.03 -5.80
CA ARG A 44 9.01 22.17 -6.75
C ARG A 44 8.34 21.86 -8.09
N LYS A 45 8.24 20.58 -8.46
CA LYS A 45 7.64 20.14 -9.73
C LYS A 45 6.13 19.90 -9.62
N HIS A 46 5.59 19.83 -8.41
CA HIS A 46 4.20 19.48 -8.14
C HIS A 46 3.46 20.59 -7.39
N PRO A 47 2.16 20.76 -7.64
CA PRO A 47 1.34 21.67 -6.84
C PRO A 47 1.41 21.31 -5.35
N PRO A 48 1.40 22.29 -4.46
CA PRO A 48 1.31 22.01 -3.02
C PRO A 48 -0.02 21.32 -2.71
N GLY A 49 0.05 20.23 -1.92
CA GLY A 49 -1.13 19.43 -1.59
C GLY A 49 -0.99 18.70 -0.27
N ARG A 50 -2.13 18.30 0.30
CA ARG A 50 -2.17 17.56 1.55
C ARG A 50 -1.60 16.16 1.40
N LEU A 51 -1.86 15.51 0.25
CA LEU A 51 -1.35 14.17 -0.04
C LEU A 51 0.18 14.18 -0.09
N LEU A 52 0.77 15.13 -0.79
CA LEU A 52 2.24 15.25 -0.88
C LEU A 52 2.88 15.53 0.49
N THR A 53 2.23 16.36 1.32
CA THR A 53 2.67 16.63 2.70
C THR A 53 2.57 15.38 3.58
N HIS A 54 1.51 14.58 3.44
CA HIS A 54 1.36 13.31 4.15
C HIS A 54 2.46 12.32 3.76
N LEU A 55 2.74 12.18 2.47
CA LEU A 55 3.78 11.28 1.95
C LEU A 55 5.19 11.71 2.37
N GLU A 56 5.47 13.02 2.44
CA GLU A 56 6.70 13.55 3.03
C GLU A 56 6.84 13.12 4.50
N GLY A 57 5.76 13.24 5.29
CA GLY A 57 5.75 12.76 6.67
C GLY A 57 5.97 11.25 6.78
N CYS A 58 5.37 10.46 5.89
CA CYS A 58 5.60 9.01 5.81
C CYS A 58 7.07 8.69 5.49
N ALA A 59 7.68 9.41 4.56
CA ALA A 59 9.06 9.18 4.16
C ALA A 59 10.08 9.57 5.24
N THR A 60 9.85 10.69 5.93
CA THR A 60 10.82 11.30 6.86
C THR A 60 10.63 10.88 8.31
N LYS A 61 9.37 10.82 8.79
CA LYS A 61 9.06 10.52 10.20
C LYS A 61 8.84 9.03 10.43
N ASN A 62 8.13 8.36 9.51
CA ASN A 62 7.84 6.93 9.62
C ASN A 62 8.87 6.06 8.89
N HIS A 63 9.84 6.66 8.19
CA HIS A 63 10.86 6.00 7.38
C HIS A 63 10.30 4.97 6.39
N CYS A 64 9.10 5.22 5.87
CA CYS A 64 8.38 4.34 4.96
C CYS A 64 9.10 4.23 3.61
N PHE A 65 9.55 3.04 3.25
CA PHE A 65 10.26 2.80 1.99
C PHE A 65 9.41 3.07 0.75
N ALA A 66 8.10 2.80 0.79
CA ALA A 66 7.21 3.11 -0.31
C ALA A 66 7.13 4.63 -0.56
N ALA A 67 7.02 5.43 0.52
CA ALA A 67 7.03 6.88 0.39
C ALA A 67 8.41 7.43 -0.03
N LYS A 68 9.51 6.82 0.44
CA LYS A 68 10.87 7.17 -0.04
C LYS A 68 11.04 6.88 -1.52
N ASN A 69 10.47 5.77 -2.03
CA ASN A 69 10.51 5.44 -3.45
C ASN A 69 9.88 6.52 -4.33
N LEU A 70 8.77 7.13 -3.90
CA LEU A 70 8.16 8.24 -4.63
C LEU A 70 9.16 9.39 -4.85
N PHE A 71 9.73 9.88 -3.76
CA PHE A 71 10.63 11.05 -3.81
C PHE A 71 11.98 10.77 -4.47
N LEU A 72 12.43 9.52 -4.42
CA LEU A 72 13.65 9.05 -5.07
C LEU A 72 13.39 8.58 -6.52
N GLU A 73 12.18 8.78 -7.05
CA GLU A 73 11.75 8.37 -8.39
C GLU A 73 12.11 6.90 -8.69
N ARG A 74 11.83 6.00 -7.71
CA ARG A 74 12.07 4.56 -7.81
C ARG A 74 10.76 3.85 -8.18
N TRP A 75 10.77 2.54 -8.28
CA TRP A 75 9.74 1.71 -8.91
C TRP A 75 8.32 1.82 -8.34
N GLU A 76 8.09 1.98 -7.03
CA GLU A 76 6.74 1.97 -6.46
C GLU A 76 6.44 3.24 -5.68
N ALA A 77 5.30 3.87 -5.96
CA ALA A 77 4.79 5.01 -5.23
C ALA A 77 3.45 4.71 -4.55
N PRO A 78 3.27 5.13 -3.28
CA PRO A 78 2.02 4.93 -2.54
C PRO A 78 1.00 6.00 -2.89
N LEU A 79 -0.26 5.58 -3.01
CA LEU A 79 -1.42 6.45 -3.21
C LEU A 79 -2.47 6.21 -2.10
N PRO A 80 -2.22 6.64 -0.86
CA PRO A 80 -3.18 6.45 0.22
C PRO A 80 -4.42 7.31 0.02
N VAL A 81 -5.60 6.71 0.20
CA VAL A 81 -6.89 7.36 -0.05
C VAL A 81 -7.88 7.19 1.10
N SER A 82 -7.80 6.09 1.85
CA SER A 82 -8.86 5.70 2.78
C SER A 82 -8.51 5.99 4.24
N ARG A 83 -9.40 6.74 4.90
CA ARG A 83 -9.39 6.96 6.35
C ARG A 83 -9.99 5.80 7.13
N SER A 84 -10.88 5.03 6.51
CA SER A 84 -11.68 3.99 7.16
C SER A 84 -11.25 2.59 6.73
N CYS A 85 -11.59 1.62 7.57
CA CYS A 85 -11.37 0.21 7.29
C CYS A 85 -12.53 -0.62 7.86
N ASN A 86 -12.95 -1.61 7.12
CA ASN A 86 -13.97 -2.57 7.54
C ASN A 86 -13.38 -3.84 8.17
N ALA A 87 -12.15 -3.75 8.65
CA ALA A 87 -11.49 -4.76 9.45
C ALA A 87 -10.82 -4.15 10.69
N ALA A 88 -10.52 -4.97 11.69
CA ALA A 88 -9.82 -4.59 12.92
C ALA A 88 -8.65 -5.55 13.19
N CYS A 89 -7.74 -5.64 12.22
CA CYS A 89 -6.64 -6.59 12.23
C CYS A 89 -5.76 -6.46 13.49
N VAL A 90 -5.38 -7.59 14.08
CA VAL A 90 -4.50 -7.64 15.25
C VAL A 90 -3.17 -6.92 15.01
N GLY A 91 -2.58 -7.09 13.83
CA GLY A 91 -1.31 -6.44 13.44
C GLY A 91 -1.50 -5.25 12.50
N CYS A 92 -2.52 -4.41 12.70
CA CYS A 92 -2.74 -3.26 11.83
C CYS A 92 -1.57 -2.27 11.88
N LEU A 93 -1.03 -1.92 10.71
CA LEU A 93 0.13 -1.02 10.60
C LEU A 93 -0.24 0.45 10.82
N SER A 94 -1.48 0.84 10.54
CA SER A 94 -1.90 2.25 10.52
C SER A 94 -2.78 2.67 11.70
N LEU A 95 -3.38 1.72 12.41
CA LEU A 95 -4.26 2.02 13.54
C LEU A 95 -4.23 0.88 14.55
N GLN A 96 -3.78 1.17 15.76
CA GLN A 96 -3.89 0.30 16.92
C GLN A 96 -4.77 0.98 17.97
N THR A 97 -5.60 0.21 18.64
CA THR A 97 -6.42 0.70 19.78
C THR A 97 -5.55 0.86 21.02
N GLY A 98 -6.02 1.66 22.00
CA GLY A 98 -5.29 1.89 23.24
C GLY A 98 -4.97 0.63 24.06
N ASP A 99 -5.75 -0.45 23.85
CA ASP A 99 -5.56 -1.75 24.53
C ASP A 99 -4.59 -2.68 23.77
N SER A 100 -4.03 -2.24 22.65
CA SER A 100 -3.06 -3.03 21.89
C SER A 100 -1.70 -3.04 22.61
N CYS A 101 -1.08 -4.22 22.65
CA CYS A 101 0.29 -4.36 23.17
C CYS A 101 1.36 -3.79 22.22
N THR A 102 0.95 -3.33 21.03
CA THR A 102 1.86 -2.77 20.03
C THR A 102 1.37 -1.41 19.55
N THR A 103 2.29 -0.54 19.15
CA THR A 103 1.96 0.74 18.52
C THR A 103 1.89 0.57 17.00
N ALA A 104 1.06 1.39 16.34
CA ALA A 104 1.04 1.45 14.89
C ALA A 104 2.37 2.02 14.35
N SER A 105 2.94 1.38 13.35
CA SER A 105 4.21 1.81 12.73
C SER A 105 4.03 2.97 11.74
N HIS A 106 2.81 3.23 11.33
CA HIS A 106 2.44 4.29 10.40
C HIS A 106 1.27 5.11 10.97
N HIS A 107 1.11 6.32 10.48
CA HIS A 107 -0.05 7.15 10.80
C HIS A 107 -1.08 7.04 9.67
N ARG A 108 -2.28 6.57 10.00
CA ARG A 108 -3.38 6.51 9.05
C ARG A 108 -3.71 7.92 8.55
N ILE A 109 -3.87 8.05 7.23
CA ILE A 109 -4.30 9.30 6.61
C ILE A 109 -5.61 9.79 7.24
N SER A 110 -5.66 11.06 7.62
CA SER A 110 -6.78 11.67 8.34
C SER A 110 -7.75 12.44 7.44
N PHE A 111 -7.44 12.56 6.15
CA PHE A 111 -8.23 13.27 5.15
C PHE A 111 -8.46 12.39 3.91
N ARG A 112 -9.40 12.76 3.09
CA ARG A 112 -9.61 12.21 1.75
C ARG A 112 -8.85 13.11 0.76
N PRO A 113 -7.85 12.60 0.02
CA PRO A 113 -7.18 13.39 -1.01
C PRO A 113 -8.12 13.67 -2.19
N SER A 114 -7.80 14.70 -2.95
CA SER A 114 -8.55 14.99 -4.17
C SER A 114 -8.11 14.08 -5.33
N ARG A 115 -8.97 13.95 -6.34
CA ARG A 115 -8.65 13.24 -7.57
C ARG A 115 -7.41 13.83 -8.25
N GLU A 116 -7.32 15.15 -8.27
CA GLU A 116 -6.24 15.91 -8.90
C GLU A 116 -4.89 15.62 -8.24
N GLU A 117 -4.82 15.62 -6.89
CA GLU A 117 -3.61 15.28 -6.14
C GLU A 117 -3.13 13.86 -6.49
N ILE A 118 -4.04 12.88 -6.54
CA ILE A 118 -3.71 11.49 -6.83
C ILE A 118 -3.24 11.33 -8.28
N VAL A 119 -4.01 11.89 -9.23
CA VAL A 119 -3.71 11.75 -10.67
C VAL A 119 -2.39 12.43 -11.03
N ASP A 120 -2.08 13.59 -10.44
CA ASP A 120 -0.83 14.31 -10.67
C ASP A 120 0.38 13.48 -10.23
N ILE A 121 0.39 13.03 -8.97
CA ILE A 121 1.46 12.21 -8.42
C ILE A 121 1.62 10.90 -9.20
N ALA A 122 0.51 10.21 -9.46
CA ALA A 122 0.53 8.90 -10.09
C ALA A 122 1.01 8.98 -11.55
N SER A 123 0.48 9.90 -12.36
CA SER A 123 0.86 10.01 -13.77
C SER A 123 2.33 10.41 -13.92
N THR A 124 2.81 11.35 -13.13
CA THR A 124 4.22 11.74 -13.13
C THR A 124 5.12 10.56 -12.77
N HIS A 125 4.80 9.84 -11.70
CA HIS A 125 5.59 8.69 -11.27
C HIS A 125 5.62 7.59 -12.34
N LEU A 126 4.47 7.27 -12.95
CA LEU A 126 4.37 6.26 -14.01
C LEU A 126 5.14 6.65 -15.28
N ASP A 127 5.33 7.93 -15.54
CA ASP A 127 6.08 8.40 -16.70
C ASP A 127 7.59 8.45 -16.48
N THR A 128 8.04 8.69 -15.26
CA THR A 128 9.46 9.00 -14.96
C THR A 128 10.23 7.86 -14.29
N ALA A 129 9.57 7.06 -13.43
CA ALA A 129 10.27 6.03 -12.66
C ALA A 129 10.58 4.77 -13.50
N PRO A 130 11.66 4.04 -13.17
CA PRO A 130 12.02 2.79 -13.87
C PRO A 130 11.08 1.65 -13.47
N LYS A 131 10.43 0.99 -14.46
CA LYS A 131 9.44 -0.08 -14.22
C LYS A 131 8.42 0.32 -13.17
N PRO A 132 7.69 1.42 -13.39
CA PRO A 132 6.93 2.10 -12.36
C PRO A 132 5.68 1.34 -11.96
N ILE A 133 5.37 1.43 -10.67
CA ILE A 133 4.14 0.93 -10.05
C ILE A 133 3.59 2.05 -9.17
N VAL A 134 2.29 2.27 -9.21
CA VAL A 134 1.58 3.06 -8.20
C VAL A 134 0.61 2.16 -7.45
N SER A 135 0.55 2.28 -6.13
CA SER A 135 -0.20 1.35 -5.29
C SER A 135 -1.15 2.07 -4.33
N PHE A 136 -2.43 1.77 -4.46
CA PHE A 136 -3.43 2.01 -3.41
C PHE A 136 -3.32 0.92 -2.32
N GLY A 137 -3.73 1.20 -1.08
CA GLY A 137 -3.72 0.22 0.00
C GLY A 137 -2.37 0.05 0.68
N GLN A 138 -1.65 1.12 0.91
CA GLN A 138 -0.38 1.09 1.63
C GLN A 138 -0.56 1.20 3.15
N GLY A 139 0.52 0.96 3.91
CA GLY A 139 0.49 0.87 5.38
C GLY A 139 0.03 2.14 6.12
N CYS A 140 -0.11 3.27 5.45
CA CYS A 140 -0.54 4.55 6.04
C CYS A 140 -2.01 4.89 5.76
N GLU A 141 -2.83 3.92 5.38
CA GLU A 141 -4.26 4.12 5.14
C GLU A 141 -5.11 2.98 5.73
N GLY A 142 -6.44 3.10 5.59
CA GLY A 142 -7.39 2.03 5.89
C GLY A 142 -7.56 1.06 4.71
N GLU A 143 -8.78 0.56 4.51
CA GLU A 143 -9.10 -0.29 3.36
C GLU A 143 -9.44 0.57 2.14
N PRO A 144 -8.68 0.48 1.04
CA PRO A 144 -8.90 1.31 -0.14
C PRO A 144 -10.24 1.06 -0.83
N LEU A 145 -10.80 -0.14 -0.76
CA LEU A 145 -12.14 -0.42 -1.31
C LEU A 145 -13.25 0.41 -0.66
N MET A 146 -13.02 1.01 0.51
CA MET A 146 -13.97 1.98 1.09
C MET A 146 -14.06 3.26 0.26
N GLU A 147 -13.04 3.58 -0.53
CA GLU A 147 -12.96 4.73 -1.44
C GLU A 147 -12.96 4.31 -2.93
N HIS A 148 -13.55 3.16 -3.25
CA HIS A 148 -13.54 2.55 -4.59
C HIS A 148 -13.99 3.48 -5.71
N ARG A 149 -14.95 4.40 -5.47
CA ARG A 149 -15.42 5.35 -6.49
C ARG A 149 -14.33 6.38 -6.82
N LEU A 150 -13.71 6.97 -5.80
CA LEU A 150 -12.57 7.87 -5.99
C LEU A 150 -11.43 7.17 -6.73
N ILE A 151 -11.11 5.93 -6.33
CA ILE A 151 -10.05 5.15 -6.98
C ILE A 151 -10.38 4.89 -8.45
N ALA A 152 -11.62 4.53 -8.78
CA ALA A 152 -12.06 4.32 -10.16
C ALA A 152 -11.87 5.58 -11.03
N GLU A 153 -12.29 6.74 -10.51
CA GLU A 153 -12.12 8.04 -11.15
C GLU A 153 -10.63 8.41 -11.32
N CYS A 154 -9.81 8.10 -10.30
CA CYS A 154 -8.36 8.32 -10.38
C CYS A 154 -7.71 7.41 -11.41
N ILE A 155 -8.03 6.11 -11.44
CA ILE A 155 -7.50 5.16 -12.42
C ILE A 155 -7.82 5.63 -13.84
N ALA A 156 -9.08 6.00 -14.11
CA ALA A 156 -9.48 6.53 -15.39
C ALA A 156 -8.65 7.76 -15.79
N GLY A 157 -8.54 8.76 -14.88
CA GLY A 157 -7.76 9.97 -15.13
C GLY A 157 -6.26 9.73 -15.28
N ILE A 158 -5.68 8.75 -14.59
CA ILE A 158 -4.29 8.33 -14.78
C ILE A 158 -4.13 7.73 -16.18
N ARG A 159 -5.04 6.83 -16.59
CA ARG A 159 -4.98 6.14 -17.89
C ARG A 159 -5.29 7.06 -19.09
N GLU A 160 -5.97 8.18 -18.84
CA GLU A 160 -6.08 9.26 -19.84
C GLU A 160 -4.72 9.93 -20.12
N LYS A 161 -3.91 10.14 -19.06
CA LYS A 161 -2.61 10.81 -19.16
C LYS A 161 -1.48 9.86 -19.59
N THR A 162 -1.46 8.63 -19.10
CA THR A 162 -0.38 7.67 -19.37
C THR A 162 -0.88 6.23 -19.45
N LYS A 163 -0.29 5.45 -20.37
CA LYS A 163 -0.51 3.99 -20.48
C LYS A 163 0.65 3.19 -19.87
N LYS A 164 1.67 3.87 -19.35
CA LYS A 164 2.86 3.22 -18.78
C LYS A 164 2.60 2.67 -17.40
N GLY A 165 3.44 1.71 -17.00
CA GLY A 165 3.52 1.17 -15.65
C GLY A 165 2.28 0.45 -15.17
N THR A 166 2.31 0.06 -13.91
CA THR A 166 1.30 -0.77 -13.26
C THR A 166 0.53 0.03 -12.21
N ILE A 167 -0.79 -0.02 -12.25
CA ILE A 167 -1.65 0.45 -11.17
C ILE A 167 -2.05 -0.76 -10.34
N ASN A 168 -1.64 -0.78 -9.08
CA ASN A 168 -1.85 -1.87 -8.15
C ASN A 168 -2.80 -1.48 -7.02
N LEU A 169 -3.54 -2.46 -6.50
CA LEU A 169 -4.38 -2.34 -5.33
C LEU A 169 -3.96 -3.38 -4.28
N ASN A 170 -3.58 -2.94 -3.08
CA ASN A 170 -3.47 -3.82 -1.92
C ASN A 170 -4.77 -3.71 -1.10
N THR A 171 -5.42 -4.83 -0.81
CA THR A 171 -6.75 -4.83 -0.21
C THR A 171 -6.97 -6.05 0.67
N ASN A 172 -7.93 -5.97 1.58
CA ASN A 172 -8.43 -7.14 2.30
C ASN A 172 -9.37 -8.02 1.45
N GLY A 173 -9.71 -7.60 0.23
CA GLY A 173 -10.55 -8.37 -0.68
C GLY A 173 -12.03 -8.43 -0.31
N SER A 174 -12.51 -7.54 0.55
CA SER A 174 -13.85 -7.59 1.15
C SER A 174 -15.03 -7.39 0.19
N SER A 175 -14.79 -6.95 -1.04
CA SER A 175 -15.85 -6.68 -2.02
C SER A 175 -15.40 -6.99 -3.44
N PRO A 176 -15.75 -8.19 -3.94
CA PRO A 176 -15.48 -8.58 -5.33
C PRO A 176 -16.03 -7.58 -6.36
N GLU A 177 -17.23 -7.04 -6.14
CA GLU A 177 -17.90 -6.13 -7.07
C GLU A 177 -17.11 -4.83 -7.23
N ARG A 178 -16.55 -4.32 -6.12
CA ARG A 178 -15.72 -3.09 -6.13
C ARG A 178 -14.41 -3.34 -6.86
N ILE A 179 -13.78 -4.50 -6.68
CA ILE A 179 -12.60 -4.91 -7.46
C ILE A 179 -12.95 -4.99 -8.94
N GLY A 180 -14.11 -5.58 -9.29
CA GLY A 180 -14.61 -5.62 -10.66
C GLY A 180 -14.81 -4.25 -11.29
N LEU A 181 -15.28 -3.26 -10.53
CA LEU A 181 -15.36 -1.86 -10.96
C LEU A 181 -13.97 -1.31 -11.28
N LEU A 182 -13.00 -1.49 -10.37
CA LEU A 182 -11.64 -0.98 -10.55
C LEU A 182 -10.94 -1.64 -11.74
N ALA A 183 -11.14 -2.93 -11.96
CA ALA A 183 -10.62 -3.65 -13.13
C ALA A 183 -11.12 -3.02 -14.43
N ARG A 184 -12.43 -2.74 -14.53
CA ARG A 184 -13.01 -2.04 -15.70
C ARG A 184 -12.50 -0.61 -15.89
N SER A 185 -12.06 0.04 -14.82
CA SER A 185 -11.47 1.38 -14.87
C SER A 185 -9.99 1.38 -15.31
N GLY A 186 -9.34 0.21 -15.41
CA GLY A 186 -7.95 0.07 -15.87
C GLY A 186 -6.94 -0.26 -14.76
N LEU A 187 -7.38 -0.92 -13.67
CA LEU A 187 -6.49 -1.55 -12.68
C LEU A 187 -5.76 -2.72 -13.33
N ASP A 188 -4.46 -2.87 -13.09
CA ASP A 188 -3.65 -3.94 -13.68
C ASP A 188 -3.42 -5.11 -12.72
N SER A 189 -3.24 -4.81 -11.43
CA SER A 189 -2.90 -5.83 -10.45
C SER A 189 -3.61 -5.62 -9.11
N VAL A 190 -3.81 -6.73 -8.41
CA VAL A 190 -4.36 -6.74 -7.06
C VAL A 190 -3.53 -7.63 -6.16
N ARG A 191 -3.28 -7.15 -4.95
CA ARG A 191 -2.62 -7.93 -3.90
C ARG A 191 -3.59 -8.06 -2.73
N ILE A 192 -4.11 -9.28 -2.53
CA ILE A 192 -5.12 -9.57 -1.51
C ILE A 192 -4.42 -10.10 -0.26
N SER A 193 -4.74 -9.49 0.89
CA SER A 193 -4.14 -9.84 2.18
C SER A 193 -4.79 -11.07 2.78
N LEU A 194 -3.97 -12.05 3.16
CA LEU A 194 -4.42 -13.34 3.71
C LEU A 194 -3.42 -13.81 4.77
N ASN A 195 -3.90 -14.51 5.80
CA ASN A 195 -3.06 -15.20 6.79
C ASN A 195 -3.35 -16.68 6.87
N SER A 196 -4.51 -17.11 6.41
CA SER A 196 -4.95 -18.50 6.44
C SER A 196 -6.06 -18.74 5.42
N ALA A 197 -6.08 -19.92 4.84
CA ALA A 197 -7.19 -20.43 4.03
C ALA A 197 -8.33 -21.04 4.91
N ARG A 198 -8.16 -20.99 6.24
CA ARG A 198 -9.18 -21.46 7.19
C ARG A 198 -9.96 -20.26 7.73
N PRO A 199 -11.29 -20.17 7.51
CA PRO A 199 -12.10 -19.01 7.91
C PRO A 199 -11.93 -18.63 9.38
N ALA A 200 -11.87 -19.60 10.29
CA ALA A 200 -11.70 -19.32 11.72
C ALA A 200 -10.41 -18.55 12.05
N PHE A 201 -9.28 -18.93 11.45
CA PHE A 201 -8.01 -18.23 11.66
C PHE A 201 -7.97 -16.87 10.94
N TYR A 202 -8.59 -16.78 9.76
CA TYR A 202 -8.76 -15.51 9.06
C TYR A 202 -9.52 -14.51 9.94
N HIS A 203 -10.70 -14.92 10.45
CA HIS A 203 -11.54 -14.09 11.29
C HIS A 203 -10.88 -13.71 12.63
N ALA A 204 -10.13 -14.60 13.24
CA ALA A 204 -9.39 -14.31 14.47
C ALA A 204 -8.36 -13.19 14.29
N TYR A 205 -7.69 -13.13 13.13
CA TYR A 205 -6.68 -12.12 12.85
C TYR A 205 -7.25 -10.84 12.24
N TYR A 206 -8.03 -10.94 11.15
CA TYR A 206 -8.52 -9.75 10.42
C TYR A 206 -9.72 -9.08 11.09
N ARG A 207 -10.50 -9.82 11.87
CA ARG A 207 -11.69 -9.32 12.58
C ARG A 207 -12.60 -8.49 11.66
N PRO A 208 -13.12 -9.09 10.56
CA PRO A 208 -13.97 -8.41 9.60
C PRO A 208 -15.26 -7.90 10.26
N LYS A 209 -15.76 -6.73 9.84
CA LYS A 209 -16.95 -6.09 10.41
C LYS A 209 -18.21 -6.35 9.59
N ASP A 210 -18.11 -6.29 8.28
CA ASP A 210 -19.24 -6.32 7.34
C ASP A 210 -18.98 -7.19 6.10
N TYR A 211 -18.01 -8.10 6.16
CA TYR A 211 -17.68 -9.07 5.12
C TYR A 211 -17.21 -10.39 5.73
N ARG A 212 -17.13 -11.43 4.92
CA ARG A 212 -16.73 -12.78 5.32
C ARG A 212 -15.53 -13.27 4.53
N PHE A 213 -14.97 -14.40 4.96
CA PHE A 213 -13.86 -15.04 4.24
C PHE A 213 -14.25 -15.47 2.81
N GLU A 214 -15.50 -15.88 2.61
CA GLU A 214 -16.06 -16.26 1.31
C GLU A 214 -16.04 -15.10 0.31
N ASP A 215 -16.20 -13.86 0.77
CA ASP A 215 -16.07 -12.66 -0.07
C ASP A 215 -14.62 -12.48 -0.56
N VAL A 216 -13.64 -12.81 0.29
CA VAL A 216 -12.21 -12.75 -0.05
C VAL A 216 -11.87 -13.82 -1.09
N ASP A 217 -12.36 -15.04 -0.92
CA ASP A 217 -12.20 -16.12 -1.88
C ASP A 217 -12.83 -15.76 -3.24
N ALA A 218 -14.07 -15.25 -3.21
CA ALA A 218 -14.75 -14.76 -4.40
C ALA A 218 -13.98 -13.60 -5.07
N ALA A 219 -13.35 -12.71 -4.29
CA ALA A 219 -12.51 -11.63 -4.82
C ALA A 219 -11.27 -12.16 -5.55
N ILE A 220 -10.62 -13.19 -5.01
CA ILE A 220 -9.48 -13.85 -5.65
C ILE A 220 -9.91 -14.49 -6.97
N ALA A 221 -11.01 -15.26 -6.95
CA ALA A 221 -11.54 -15.92 -8.13
C ALA A 221 -11.95 -14.93 -9.22
N LEU A 222 -12.66 -13.84 -8.84
CA LEU A 222 -13.06 -12.79 -9.78
C LEU A 222 -11.87 -12.06 -10.37
N SER A 223 -10.86 -11.73 -9.57
CA SER A 223 -9.65 -11.04 -10.02
C SER A 223 -8.93 -11.84 -11.10
N ASN A 224 -8.77 -13.14 -10.89
CA ASN A 224 -8.19 -14.04 -11.89
C ASN A 224 -9.06 -14.11 -13.16
N LYS A 225 -10.38 -14.21 -13.01
CA LYS A 225 -11.32 -14.25 -14.15
C LYS A 225 -11.27 -12.97 -14.99
N LEU A 226 -11.04 -11.83 -14.35
CA LEU A 226 -10.92 -10.52 -15.02
C LEU A 226 -9.53 -10.28 -15.62
N GLY A 227 -8.59 -11.21 -15.48
CA GLY A 227 -7.23 -11.09 -16.01
C GLY A 227 -6.34 -10.12 -15.24
N LEU A 228 -6.70 -9.75 -14.01
CA LEU A 228 -5.81 -8.98 -13.15
C LEU A 228 -4.61 -9.83 -12.74
N TYR A 229 -3.43 -9.21 -12.67
CA TYR A 229 -2.28 -9.86 -12.05
C TYR A 229 -2.54 -9.98 -10.54
N THR A 230 -2.98 -11.18 -10.13
CA THR A 230 -3.47 -11.44 -8.76
C THR A 230 -2.38 -12.03 -7.90
N MET A 231 -2.09 -11.39 -6.78
CA MET A 231 -1.10 -11.83 -5.79
C MET A 231 -1.74 -11.96 -4.41
N LEU A 232 -1.21 -12.86 -3.61
CA LEU A 232 -1.55 -12.97 -2.19
C LEU A 232 -0.43 -12.38 -1.33
N ASN A 233 -0.80 -11.45 -0.45
CA ASN A 233 0.07 -11.01 0.63
C ASN A 233 -0.19 -11.91 1.84
N TYR A 234 0.50 -13.04 1.89
CA TYR A 234 0.28 -14.09 2.88
C TYR A 234 1.14 -13.85 4.11
N LEU A 235 0.50 -13.58 5.24
CA LEU A 235 1.15 -13.42 6.53
C LEU A 235 1.22 -14.79 7.25
N VAL A 236 2.42 -15.25 7.51
CA VAL A 236 2.68 -16.52 8.22
C VAL A 236 3.11 -16.22 9.65
N PHE A 237 2.51 -16.93 10.63
CA PHE A 237 2.90 -16.98 12.04
C PHE A 237 2.50 -18.29 12.70
#